data_30212f02a27da40e88faadaf2b485178
#
_entry.id   30212f02a27da40e88faadaf2b485178
#
_cell.length_a   1.000
_cell.length_b   1.000
_cell.length_c   1.000
_cell.angle_alpha   90.00
_cell.angle_beta   90.00
_cell.angle_gamma   90.00
#
_symmetry.space_group_name_H-M   'P 1'
#
loop_
_entity.id
_entity.type
_entity.pdbx_description
1 polymer ?
#
loop_
_entity_poly.entity_id
_entity_poly.type
_entity_poly.pdbx_seq_one_letter_code
_entity_poly.pdbx_strand_id
1 'polypeptide(L)'
;MPRIQRILSFFFLIAVVLAVIQCARRGTPTGGPKDTTPPVLIKADPENLTTEFKAKKIRLYFDEYIKLEDVQNQLIVSPPLKYNPEVSPQGGASKYVEVTIKDTLLENTTYTLNFGQSIVDNNEGNPNSFLTYVFSTGTYIDSLTVSGVVKDAFNVKADEFISVMLYEIDTAYTDSTVFNKPPNYLTNTLDSTTIFQLKYLKEGNYAIFAIKDESKNNVFDQNIDKIGFIEDTVSLPTDTVYLLNLFKEIPDYSIKTPNFAAANKIIFGYSGGDEKFDITTLTEFPDSIRTLIAKEPEKDTLNYWFTPFEIDSIIFKVTNEKMKKIDTFTVKTRNLVSDSLMLTPSHRNKINFEDEFHITSSIPISAIDTTRITMFNKDTTEVDLSLIHI
;
A
#
# COMPACT_ATOMS: atom_id res chain seq x y z
N MET A 1 75.84 -13.05 35.61
CA MET A 1 75.17 -12.77 34.31
C MET A 1 73.69 -13.19 34.22
N PRO A 2 73.14 -14.24 34.90
CA PRO A 2 71.71 -14.62 34.62
C PRO A 2 70.64 -13.70 35.21
N ARG A 3 70.93 -12.81 36.16
CA ARG A 3 69.96 -11.88 36.73
C ARG A 3 69.64 -10.69 35.80
N ILE A 4 70.65 -10.15 35.13
CA ILE A 4 70.52 -9.00 34.21
C ILE A 4 69.71 -9.41 32.96
N GLN A 5 69.94 -10.61 32.46
CA GLN A 5 69.15 -11.11 31.29
C GLN A 5 67.67 -11.29 31.62
N ARG A 6 67.31 -11.74 32.80
CA ARG A 6 65.90 -11.85 33.24
C ARG A 6 65.23 -10.50 33.41
N ILE A 7 65.94 -9.49 33.90
CA ILE A 7 65.43 -8.12 34.02
C ILE A 7 65.23 -7.50 32.62
N LEU A 8 66.20 -7.67 31.73
CA LEU A 8 66.06 -7.22 30.34
C LEU A 8 64.87 -7.89 29.59
N SER A 9 64.69 -9.21 29.75
CA SER A 9 63.55 -9.94 29.20
C SER A 9 62.23 -9.46 29.76
N PHE A 10 62.15 -9.11 31.04
CA PHE A 10 60.93 -8.62 31.67
C PHE A 10 60.57 -7.21 31.15
N PHE A 11 61.56 -6.32 31.01
CA PHE A 11 61.32 -5.00 30.39
C PHE A 11 60.93 -5.09 28.91
N PHE A 12 61.52 -6.03 28.17
CA PHE A 12 61.16 -6.26 26.78
C PHE A 12 59.72 -6.78 26.68
N LEU A 13 59.30 -7.70 27.57
CA LEU A 13 57.92 -8.19 27.59
C LEU A 13 56.93 -7.08 27.92
N ILE A 14 57.24 -6.20 28.88
CA ILE A 14 56.40 -5.03 29.20
C ILE A 14 56.31 -4.05 27.99
N ALA A 15 57.43 -3.81 27.31
CA ALA A 15 57.41 -2.96 26.11
C ALA A 15 56.56 -3.55 24.99
N VAL A 16 56.61 -4.86 24.78
CA VAL A 16 55.74 -5.58 23.81
C VAL A 16 54.27 -5.48 24.21
N VAL A 17 53.94 -5.68 25.48
CA VAL A 17 52.56 -5.56 25.98
C VAL A 17 52.04 -4.13 25.83
N LEU A 18 52.83 -3.13 26.11
CA LEU A 18 52.46 -1.73 25.92
C LEU A 18 52.28 -1.35 24.44
N ALA A 19 53.04 -1.96 23.53
CA ALA A 19 52.93 -1.75 22.10
C ALA A 19 51.62 -2.38 21.52
N VAL A 20 51.14 -3.47 22.12
CA VAL A 20 49.91 -4.15 21.69
C VAL A 20 48.62 -3.43 22.21
N ILE A 21 48.73 -2.64 23.29
CA ILE A 21 47.60 -1.92 23.89
C ILE A 21 47.29 -0.64 23.13
N GLN A 22 48.11 -0.18 22.18
CA GLN A 22 47.78 0.93 21.27
C GLN A 22 46.77 0.45 20.24
N CYS A 23 45.53 0.17 20.68
CA CYS A 23 44.39 0.14 19.83
C CYS A 23 44.24 1.55 19.19
N ALA A 24 44.72 1.69 17.98
CA ALA A 24 44.43 2.87 17.19
C ALA A 24 42.92 3.04 17.16
N ARG A 25 42.35 4.01 17.86
CA ARG A 25 41.00 4.45 17.63
C ARG A 25 40.98 4.93 16.17
N ARG A 26 40.38 4.13 15.29
CA ARG A 26 39.96 4.60 14.00
C ARG A 26 38.92 5.69 14.27
N GLY A 27 39.38 6.96 14.33
CA GLY A 27 38.46 8.06 14.23
C GLY A 27 37.85 7.96 12.84
N THR A 28 36.56 7.66 12.78
CA THR A 28 35.80 7.97 11.57
C THR A 28 35.94 9.47 11.35
N PRO A 29 36.42 9.91 10.19
CA PRO A 29 36.44 11.33 9.90
C PRO A 29 35.02 11.83 10.10
N THR A 30 34.83 12.73 11.05
CA THR A 30 33.59 13.50 11.15
C THR A 30 33.55 14.34 9.90
N GLY A 31 32.71 13.97 8.94
CA GLY A 31 32.47 14.78 7.75
C GLY A 31 32.09 16.21 8.12
N GLY A 32 32.12 17.10 7.16
CA GLY A 32 31.58 18.46 7.30
C GLY A 32 30.11 18.46 7.78
N PRO A 33 29.48 19.63 7.92
CA PRO A 33 28.05 19.71 8.18
C PRO A 33 27.31 18.86 7.16
N LYS A 34 26.29 18.14 7.62
CA LYS A 34 25.42 17.34 6.74
C LYS A 34 24.82 18.26 5.68
N ASP A 35 24.91 17.87 4.41
CA ASP A 35 24.20 18.57 3.35
C ASP A 35 22.69 18.39 3.53
N THR A 36 21.95 19.48 3.41
CA THR A 36 20.50 19.52 3.48
C THR A 36 19.88 20.09 2.20
N THR A 37 20.71 20.34 1.19
CA THR A 37 20.28 20.90 -0.09
C THR A 37 19.75 19.80 -0.99
N PRO A 38 18.53 19.91 -1.54
CA PRO A 38 18.05 18.92 -2.51
C PRO A 38 18.71 19.12 -3.88
N PRO A 39 18.80 18.06 -4.71
CA PRO A 39 19.32 18.17 -6.07
C PRO A 39 18.50 19.13 -6.92
N VAL A 40 19.16 19.95 -7.73
CA VAL A 40 18.51 20.96 -8.57
C VAL A 40 18.49 20.51 -10.03
N LEU A 41 17.33 20.62 -10.68
CA LEU A 41 17.20 20.37 -12.13
C LEU A 41 17.91 21.51 -12.90
N ILE A 42 18.97 21.17 -13.66
CA ILE A 42 19.73 22.13 -14.45
C ILE A 42 19.32 22.14 -15.93
N LYS A 43 18.79 21.02 -16.45
CA LYS A 43 18.40 20.89 -17.84
C LYS A 43 17.37 19.75 -18.01
N ALA A 44 16.44 19.95 -18.92
CA ALA A 44 15.57 18.89 -19.43
C ALA A 44 15.74 18.75 -20.95
N ASP A 45 15.59 17.55 -21.47
CA ASP A 45 15.67 17.27 -22.90
C ASP A 45 14.57 16.23 -23.26
N PRO A 46 13.50 16.61 -24.00
CA PRO A 46 13.17 17.98 -24.42
C PRO A 46 13.02 19.00 -23.26
N GLU A 47 13.08 20.30 -23.56
CA GLU A 47 12.92 21.35 -22.55
C GLU A 47 11.55 21.25 -21.85
N ASN A 48 11.51 21.65 -20.57
CA ASN A 48 10.25 21.75 -19.84
C ASN A 48 9.32 22.78 -20.52
N LEU A 49 8.01 22.53 -20.52
CA LEU A 49 6.99 23.32 -21.21
C LEU A 49 7.10 23.26 -22.74
N THR A 50 7.69 22.21 -23.31
CA THR A 50 7.72 21.99 -24.76
C THR A 50 6.31 21.75 -25.30
N THR A 51 5.97 22.40 -26.39
CA THR A 51 4.78 22.15 -27.20
C THR A 51 5.09 21.27 -28.40
N GLU A 52 4.03 20.75 -29.08
CA GLU A 52 4.17 19.83 -30.23
C GLU A 52 5.07 18.63 -29.91
N PHE A 53 5.01 18.14 -28.69
CA PHE A 53 5.84 17.08 -28.14
C PHE A 53 5.66 15.76 -28.92
N LYS A 54 6.75 15.18 -29.41
CA LYS A 54 6.78 13.92 -30.17
C LYS A 54 7.81 12.91 -29.64
N ALA A 55 8.60 13.32 -28.64
CA ALA A 55 9.65 12.48 -28.10
C ALA A 55 9.05 11.30 -27.33
N LYS A 56 9.73 10.16 -27.36
CA LYS A 56 9.40 9.00 -26.50
C LYS A 56 10.22 8.95 -25.23
N LYS A 57 11.25 9.78 -25.14
CA LYS A 57 12.17 9.82 -24.01
C LYS A 57 12.35 11.25 -23.53
N ILE A 58 12.40 11.40 -22.22
CA ILE A 58 12.65 12.66 -21.53
C ILE A 58 13.84 12.43 -20.63
N ARG A 59 14.82 13.34 -20.64
CA ARG A 59 15.97 13.32 -19.73
C ARG A 59 16.00 14.58 -18.89
N LEU A 60 16.06 14.38 -17.57
CA LEU A 60 16.13 15.46 -16.57
C LEU A 60 17.52 15.40 -15.94
N TYR A 61 18.33 16.42 -16.11
CA TYR A 61 19.72 16.49 -15.64
C TYR A 61 19.82 17.33 -14.36
N PHE A 62 20.58 16.83 -13.40
CA PHE A 62 20.76 17.44 -12.09
C PHE A 62 22.22 17.89 -11.89
N ASP A 63 22.40 18.85 -10.99
CA ASP A 63 23.72 19.41 -10.58
C ASP A 63 24.58 18.36 -9.87
N GLU A 64 23.93 17.41 -9.17
CA GLU A 64 24.59 16.36 -8.40
C GLU A 64 24.09 14.93 -8.78
N TYR A 65 24.65 13.93 -8.12
CA TYR A 65 24.19 12.54 -8.26
C TYR A 65 22.90 12.32 -7.49
N ILE A 66 21.89 11.80 -8.17
CA ILE A 66 20.59 11.45 -7.64
C ILE A 66 20.37 9.94 -7.63
N LYS A 67 19.46 9.50 -6.81
CA LYS A 67 18.84 8.18 -6.86
C LYS A 67 17.31 8.33 -6.86
N LEU A 68 16.62 7.26 -7.26
CA LEU A 68 15.16 7.22 -7.24
C LEU A 68 14.68 6.37 -6.06
N GLU A 69 13.81 6.95 -5.25
CA GLU A 69 13.16 6.28 -4.12
C GLU A 69 11.64 6.24 -4.35
N ASP A 70 11.04 5.06 -4.20
CA ASP A 70 9.60 4.82 -4.31
C ASP A 70 8.92 5.48 -5.53
N VAL A 71 9.60 5.57 -6.66
CA VAL A 71 9.10 6.23 -7.86
C VAL A 71 7.74 5.67 -8.34
N GLN A 72 7.46 4.40 -8.08
CA GLN A 72 6.20 3.76 -8.48
C GLN A 72 4.98 4.32 -7.74
N ASN A 73 5.15 4.81 -6.52
CA ASN A 73 4.08 5.42 -5.73
C ASN A 73 4.08 6.95 -5.82
N GLN A 74 5.24 7.54 -6.12
CA GLN A 74 5.42 8.98 -6.09
C GLN A 74 5.21 9.66 -7.44
N LEU A 75 5.48 8.94 -8.57
CA LEU A 75 5.32 9.52 -9.90
C LEU A 75 3.84 9.56 -10.29
N ILE A 76 3.33 10.76 -10.49
CA ILE A 76 1.96 11.01 -10.94
C ILE A 76 2.01 11.57 -12.35
N VAL A 77 1.31 10.91 -13.26
CA VAL A 77 1.17 11.33 -14.65
C VAL A 77 -0.26 11.79 -14.90
N SER A 78 -0.44 13.00 -15.37
CA SER A 78 -1.76 13.55 -15.68
C SER A 78 -1.78 14.17 -17.09
N PRO A 79 -2.72 13.77 -17.94
CA PRO A 79 -3.65 12.64 -17.84
C PRO A 79 -2.95 11.31 -17.60
N PRO A 80 -3.60 10.34 -16.92
CA PRO A 80 -3.00 9.04 -16.70
C PRO A 80 -2.77 8.29 -18.00
N LEU A 81 -1.64 7.60 -18.10
CA LEU A 81 -1.30 6.76 -19.25
C LEU A 81 -1.83 5.34 -19.03
N LYS A 82 -2.13 4.65 -20.12
CA LYS A 82 -2.52 3.23 -20.06
C LYS A 82 -1.40 2.35 -19.49
N TYR A 83 -0.16 2.69 -19.80
CA TYR A 83 1.04 2.03 -19.28
C TYR A 83 1.90 3.06 -18.57
N ASN A 84 2.27 2.78 -17.32
CA ASN A 84 3.17 3.65 -16.59
C ASN A 84 4.50 3.81 -17.34
N PRO A 85 5.07 5.02 -17.38
CA PRO A 85 6.35 5.24 -18.02
C PRO A 85 7.47 4.50 -17.28
N GLU A 86 8.46 4.04 -18.02
CA GLU A 86 9.67 3.48 -17.43
C GLU A 86 10.60 4.61 -16.99
N VAL A 87 11.03 4.57 -15.74
CA VAL A 87 11.94 5.58 -15.17
C VAL A 87 13.24 4.92 -14.76
N SER A 88 14.35 5.51 -15.12
CA SER A 88 15.70 5.08 -14.75
C SER A 88 16.53 6.25 -14.21
N PRO A 89 17.56 6.00 -13.38
CA PRO A 89 18.13 4.72 -13.00
C PRO A 89 17.31 3.95 -11.99
N GLN A 90 17.33 2.61 -12.06
CA GLN A 90 16.78 1.76 -11.02
C GLN A 90 17.94 1.17 -10.20
N GLY A 91 18.01 1.55 -8.91
CA GLY A 91 18.97 0.99 -7.96
C GLY A 91 20.41 1.52 -8.05
N GLY A 92 20.68 2.59 -8.81
CA GLY A 92 22.01 3.20 -8.93
C GLY A 92 21.95 4.74 -8.93
N ALA A 93 23.08 5.38 -8.63
CA ALA A 93 23.21 6.84 -8.72
C ALA A 93 23.44 7.28 -10.17
N SER A 94 22.84 8.41 -10.55
CA SER A 94 23.01 9.03 -11.87
C SER A 94 22.96 10.56 -11.75
N LYS A 95 23.49 11.27 -12.74
CA LYS A 95 23.29 12.72 -12.88
C LYS A 95 22.04 13.08 -13.69
N TYR A 96 21.27 12.10 -14.12
CA TYR A 96 20.03 12.33 -14.85
C TYR A 96 19.00 11.25 -14.56
N VAL A 97 17.73 11.62 -14.70
CA VAL A 97 16.59 10.71 -14.77
C VAL A 97 16.17 10.60 -16.23
N GLU A 98 16.00 9.37 -16.75
CA GLU A 98 15.38 9.12 -18.06
C GLU A 98 13.99 8.55 -17.86
N VAL A 99 13.00 9.18 -18.47
CA VAL A 99 11.61 8.70 -18.53
C VAL A 99 11.32 8.23 -19.95
N THR A 100 10.88 6.98 -20.10
CA THR A 100 10.49 6.41 -21.41
C THR A 100 8.99 6.21 -21.44
N ILE A 101 8.31 6.94 -22.33
CA ILE A 101 6.87 6.84 -22.59
C ILE A 101 6.63 5.76 -23.64
N LYS A 102 5.90 4.71 -23.28
CA LYS A 102 5.55 3.59 -24.16
C LYS A 102 4.18 3.74 -24.80
N ASP A 103 3.37 4.60 -24.22
CA ASP A 103 1.98 4.80 -24.61
C ASP A 103 1.86 5.77 -25.79
N THR A 104 0.71 5.72 -26.45
CA THR A 104 0.32 6.73 -27.43
C THR A 104 -0.32 7.89 -26.70
N LEU A 105 0.25 9.08 -26.85
CA LEU A 105 -0.26 10.29 -26.21
C LEU A 105 -1.51 10.81 -26.95
N LEU A 106 -2.43 11.38 -26.19
CA LEU A 106 -3.60 12.07 -26.74
C LEU A 106 -3.17 13.33 -27.48
N GLU A 107 -3.86 13.65 -28.56
CA GLU A 107 -3.60 14.88 -29.32
C GLU A 107 -4.10 16.13 -28.56
N ASN A 108 -3.46 17.27 -28.81
CA ASN A 108 -3.82 18.56 -28.23
C ASN A 108 -4.02 18.52 -26.69
N THR A 109 -3.12 17.81 -26.01
CA THR A 109 -3.25 17.52 -24.58
C THR A 109 -1.98 17.93 -23.83
N THR A 110 -2.14 18.64 -22.74
CA THR A 110 -1.05 18.98 -21.82
C THR A 110 -0.86 17.84 -20.81
N TYR A 111 0.34 17.31 -20.75
CA TYR A 111 0.75 16.27 -19.80
C TYR A 111 1.65 16.82 -18.72
N THR A 112 1.48 16.34 -17.51
CA THR A 112 2.34 16.62 -16.38
C THR A 112 2.91 15.31 -15.81
N LEU A 113 4.20 15.30 -15.51
CA LEU A 113 4.88 14.26 -14.76
C LEU A 113 5.36 14.87 -13.45
N ASN A 114 4.67 14.59 -12.36
CA ASN A 114 5.04 15.04 -11.02
C ASN A 114 5.77 13.89 -10.31
N PHE A 115 7.02 14.10 -9.93
CA PHE A 115 7.87 13.10 -9.31
C PHE A 115 7.69 13.00 -7.77
N GLY A 116 6.83 13.82 -7.18
CA GLY A 116 6.61 13.85 -5.74
C GLY A 116 7.93 14.06 -4.99
N GLN A 117 8.30 13.11 -4.14
CA GLN A 117 9.54 13.10 -3.38
C GLN A 117 10.52 12.01 -3.86
N SER A 118 10.28 11.42 -5.03
CA SER A 118 11.04 10.25 -5.49
C SER A 118 12.47 10.56 -5.96
N ILE A 119 12.79 11.80 -6.31
CA ILE A 119 14.14 12.19 -6.75
C ILE A 119 14.88 12.75 -5.55
N VAL A 120 15.87 12.02 -5.07
CA VAL A 120 16.65 12.41 -3.89
C VAL A 120 18.15 12.47 -4.23
N ASP A 121 18.93 13.25 -3.48
CA ASP A 121 20.38 13.17 -3.60
C ASP A 121 20.90 11.78 -3.20
N ASN A 122 22.03 11.39 -3.77
CA ASN A 122 22.56 10.05 -3.55
C ASN A 122 23.13 9.82 -2.16
N ASN A 123 23.61 10.85 -1.49
CA ASN A 123 24.39 10.73 -0.26
C ASN A 123 23.50 10.83 0.98
N GLU A 124 22.79 11.93 1.13
CA GLU A 124 22.00 12.28 2.31
C GLU A 124 20.52 11.94 2.18
N GLY A 125 20.02 11.76 0.95
CA GLY A 125 18.62 11.42 0.67
C GLY A 125 17.69 12.63 0.75
N ASN A 126 18.16 13.85 0.52
CA ASN A 126 17.32 15.05 0.49
C ASN A 126 16.45 15.07 -0.77
N PRO A 127 15.10 15.12 -0.66
CA PRO A 127 14.23 15.05 -1.83
C PRO A 127 14.13 16.39 -2.56
N ASN A 128 14.18 16.37 -3.89
CA ASN A 128 13.67 17.45 -4.71
C ASN A 128 12.13 17.33 -4.74
N SER A 129 11.47 17.99 -3.79
CA SER A 129 10.04 17.85 -3.60
C SER A 129 9.25 18.51 -4.73
N PHE A 130 8.30 17.72 -5.31
CA PHE A 130 7.31 18.20 -6.28
C PHE A 130 7.88 18.68 -7.63
N LEU A 131 9.03 18.14 -8.05
CA LEU A 131 9.51 18.37 -9.41
C LEU A 131 8.44 17.95 -10.42
N THR A 132 8.00 18.88 -11.22
CA THR A 132 7.01 18.65 -12.27
C THR A 132 7.60 18.98 -13.63
N TYR A 133 7.57 18.01 -14.53
CA TYR A 133 7.89 18.20 -15.94
C TYR A 133 6.58 18.24 -16.73
N VAL A 134 6.46 19.25 -17.59
CA VAL A 134 5.22 19.55 -18.33
C VAL A 134 5.53 19.62 -19.83
N PHE A 135 4.65 19.06 -20.63
CA PHE A 135 4.70 19.20 -22.10
C PHE A 135 3.30 19.13 -22.70
N SER A 136 3.14 19.58 -23.91
CA SER A 136 1.88 19.46 -24.66
C SER A 136 2.12 18.83 -26.02
N THR A 137 1.23 17.95 -26.42
CA THR A 137 1.16 17.41 -27.79
C THR A 137 0.55 18.42 -28.76
N GLY A 138 -0.13 19.45 -28.25
CA GLY A 138 -0.67 20.57 -29.00
C GLY A 138 0.29 21.74 -29.10
N THR A 139 -0.21 22.87 -29.62
CA THR A 139 0.57 24.10 -29.85
C THR A 139 0.66 25.02 -28.64
N TYR A 140 -0.02 24.71 -27.55
CA TYR A 140 -0.02 25.50 -26.30
C TYR A 140 -0.05 24.61 -25.07
N ILE A 141 0.29 25.20 -23.94
CA ILE A 141 0.19 24.58 -22.62
C ILE A 141 -1.05 25.14 -21.91
N ASP A 142 -1.90 24.26 -21.41
CA ASP A 142 -3.04 24.64 -20.57
C ASP A 142 -2.53 25.25 -19.24
N SER A 143 -3.28 26.15 -18.61
CA SER A 143 -2.77 26.92 -17.47
C SER A 143 -3.72 27.02 -16.27
N LEU A 144 -4.95 26.49 -16.39
CA LEU A 144 -5.93 26.57 -15.31
C LEU A 144 -5.59 25.63 -14.16
N THR A 145 -6.13 25.92 -12.98
CA THR A 145 -5.79 25.20 -11.74
C THR A 145 -7.04 24.99 -10.91
N VAL A 146 -7.11 23.84 -10.24
CA VAL A 146 -8.08 23.52 -9.18
C VAL A 146 -7.32 23.14 -7.93
N SER A 147 -7.74 23.68 -6.78
CA SER A 147 -7.12 23.42 -5.48
C SER A 147 -8.16 23.01 -4.45
N GLY A 148 -7.75 22.26 -3.47
CA GLY A 148 -8.64 21.85 -2.41
C GLY A 148 -7.96 21.09 -1.28
N VAL A 149 -8.82 20.55 -0.41
CA VAL A 149 -8.42 19.76 0.75
C VAL A 149 -9.21 18.47 0.76
N VAL A 150 -8.55 17.36 1.07
CA VAL A 150 -9.20 16.08 1.31
C VAL A 150 -9.16 15.79 2.81
N LYS A 151 -10.28 15.34 3.36
CA LYS A 151 -10.39 14.87 4.76
C LYS A 151 -11.04 13.50 4.78
N ASP A 152 -10.74 12.70 5.80
CA ASP A 152 -11.54 11.52 6.09
C ASP A 152 -12.82 11.95 6.81
N ALA A 153 -13.98 11.39 6.44
CA ALA A 153 -15.27 11.76 7.00
C ALA A 153 -15.44 11.29 8.46
N PHE A 154 -14.72 10.25 8.87
CA PHE A 154 -14.87 9.59 10.16
C PHE A 154 -13.61 9.66 11.03
N ASN A 155 -12.43 9.76 10.42
CA ASN A 155 -11.15 9.73 11.11
C ASN A 155 -10.51 11.12 11.16
N VAL A 156 -9.84 11.43 12.26
CA VAL A 156 -9.10 12.70 12.41
C VAL A 156 -7.86 12.72 11.52
N LYS A 157 -7.18 11.59 11.40
CA LYS A 157 -6.04 11.44 10.48
C LYS A 157 -6.56 11.05 9.10
N ALA A 158 -6.24 11.86 8.10
CA ALA A 158 -6.53 11.52 6.71
C ALA A 158 -5.62 10.38 6.23
N ASP A 159 -6.11 9.63 5.24
CA ASP A 159 -5.31 8.66 4.54
C ASP A 159 -4.21 9.34 3.71
N GLU A 160 -3.12 8.63 3.49
CA GLU A 160 -2.02 9.05 2.61
C GLU A 160 -2.27 8.58 1.17
N PHE A 161 -1.63 9.22 0.20
CA PHE A 161 -1.73 8.86 -1.22
C PHE A 161 -3.16 8.82 -1.75
N ILE A 162 -3.94 9.86 -1.47
CA ILE A 162 -5.29 10.00 -2.02
C ILE A 162 -5.18 10.60 -3.41
N SER A 163 -5.70 9.90 -4.41
CA SER A 163 -5.81 10.35 -5.78
C SER A 163 -6.98 11.33 -5.93
N VAL A 164 -6.74 12.53 -6.45
CA VAL A 164 -7.79 13.49 -6.80
C VAL A 164 -7.92 13.56 -8.31
N MET A 165 -9.11 13.31 -8.78
CA MET A 165 -9.45 13.02 -10.18
C MET A 165 -10.49 14.00 -10.70
N LEU A 166 -10.27 14.49 -11.92
CA LEU A 166 -11.28 15.26 -12.66
C LEU A 166 -11.73 14.49 -13.89
N TYR A 167 -13.04 14.40 -14.06
CA TYR A 167 -13.70 13.85 -15.23
C TYR A 167 -14.43 14.95 -15.97
N GLU A 168 -14.12 15.15 -17.23
CA GLU A 168 -14.81 16.14 -18.08
C GLU A 168 -16.28 15.72 -18.27
N ILE A 169 -17.19 16.66 -18.02
CA ILE A 169 -18.63 16.45 -18.20
C ILE A 169 -18.96 16.77 -19.65
N ASP A 170 -18.79 15.76 -20.50
CA ASP A 170 -19.18 15.76 -21.91
C ASP A 170 -20.44 14.90 -22.14
N THR A 171 -20.80 14.69 -23.40
CA THR A 171 -21.97 13.89 -23.80
C THR A 171 -21.82 12.38 -23.44
N ALA A 172 -20.61 11.92 -23.17
CA ALA A 172 -20.29 10.53 -22.82
C ALA A 172 -20.11 10.32 -21.31
N TYR A 173 -20.12 11.39 -20.51
CA TYR A 173 -20.02 11.32 -19.06
C TYR A 173 -21.31 10.78 -18.45
N THR A 174 -21.17 9.90 -17.48
CA THR A 174 -22.25 9.39 -16.62
C THR A 174 -21.68 9.20 -15.21
N ASP A 175 -22.54 9.12 -14.20
CA ASP A 175 -22.11 8.86 -12.81
C ASP A 175 -21.33 7.54 -12.64
N SER A 176 -21.53 6.60 -13.57
CA SER A 176 -20.76 5.35 -13.60
C SER A 176 -19.38 5.47 -14.26
N THR A 177 -19.01 6.63 -14.77
CA THR A 177 -17.72 6.84 -15.47
C THR A 177 -16.55 6.58 -14.51
N VAL A 178 -16.64 7.00 -13.25
CA VAL A 178 -15.60 6.82 -12.23
C VAL A 178 -15.29 5.35 -11.94
N PHE A 179 -16.22 4.44 -12.17
CA PHE A 179 -16.05 3.00 -11.97
C PHE A 179 -15.39 2.29 -13.16
N ASN A 180 -15.39 2.91 -14.34
CA ASN A 180 -15.06 2.19 -15.58
C ASN A 180 -13.96 2.83 -16.41
N LYS A 181 -13.66 4.11 -16.19
CA LYS A 181 -12.70 4.86 -17.00
C LYS A 181 -11.72 5.62 -16.11
N PRO A 182 -10.45 5.74 -16.52
CA PRO A 182 -9.51 6.64 -15.87
C PRO A 182 -9.95 8.10 -16.05
N PRO A 183 -9.52 9.02 -15.16
CA PRO A 183 -9.86 10.43 -15.21
C PRO A 183 -9.17 11.17 -16.37
N ASN A 184 -9.73 12.36 -16.72
CA ASN A 184 -9.07 13.27 -17.64
C ASN A 184 -7.85 13.95 -17.00
N TYR A 185 -7.89 14.22 -15.68
CA TYR A 185 -6.77 14.79 -14.93
C TYR A 185 -6.66 14.11 -13.56
N LEU A 186 -5.41 13.98 -13.09
CA LEU A 186 -5.07 13.29 -11.86
C LEU A 186 -4.01 14.06 -11.09
N THR A 187 -4.17 14.15 -9.78
CA THR A 187 -3.10 14.49 -8.82
C THR A 187 -3.21 13.60 -7.60
N ASN A 188 -2.30 13.75 -6.64
CA ASN A 188 -2.28 12.96 -5.43
C ASN A 188 -1.86 13.82 -4.23
N THR A 189 -2.37 13.50 -3.03
CA THR A 189 -1.99 14.21 -1.79
C THR A 189 -0.63 13.78 -1.25
N LEU A 190 -0.02 12.71 -1.80
CA LEU A 190 1.22 12.08 -1.32
C LEU A 190 1.13 11.61 0.15
N ASP A 191 2.27 11.50 0.82
CA ASP A 191 2.42 10.87 2.14
C ASP A 191 2.29 11.83 3.34
N SER A 192 2.19 13.13 3.11
CA SER A 192 2.30 14.11 4.21
C SER A 192 1.31 15.27 4.15
N THR A 193 0.44 15.31 3.15
CA THR A 193 -0.46 16.45 2.99
C THR A 193 -1.92 16.01 2.75
N THR A 194 -2.85 16.89 3.15
CA THR A 194 -4.27 16.77 2.80
C THR A 194 -4.66 17.74 1.70
N ILE A 195 -3.72 18.58 1.27
CA ILE A 195 -3.94 19.61 0.25
C ILE A 195 -3.62 19.03 -1.10
N PHE A 196 -4.45 19.31 -2.08
CA PHE A 196 -4.20 18.96 -3.47
C PHE A 196 -4.22 20.18 -4.37
N GLN A 197 -3.50 20.09 -5.48
CA GLN A 197 -3.55 21.05 -6.57
C GLN A 197 -3.42 20.32 -7.91
N LEU A 198 -4.46 20.45 -8.74
CA LEU A 198 -4.44 20.06 -10.14
C LEU A 198 -4.07 21.29 -10.97
N LYS A 199 -3.06 21.17 -11.81
CA LYS A 199 -2.53 22.25 -12.65
C LYS A 199 -2.60 21.86 -14.12
N TYR A 200 -2.46 22.88 -14.98
CA TYR A 200 -2.41 22.69 -16.45
C TYR A 200 -3.70 22.07 -16.99
N LEU A 201 -4.83 22.62 -16.54
CA LEU A 201 -6.16 22.16 -16.91
C LEU A 201 -6.72 23.01 -18.04
N LYS A 202 -7.55 22.40 -18.89
CA LYS A 202 -8.37 23.07 -19.89
C LYS A 202 -9.58 23.75 -19.25
N GLU A 203 -10.07 24.78 -19.91
CA GLU A 203 -11.39 25.33 -19.63
C GLU A 203 -12.46 24.26 -19.90
N GLY A 204 -13.45 24.16 -19.01
CA GLY A 204 -14.52 23.16 -19.13
C GLY A 204 -15.25 22.93 -17.83
N ASN A 205 -16.15 21.95 -17.86
CA ASN A 205 -16.94 21.50 -16.73
C ASN A 205 -16.50 20.09 -16.31
N TYR A 206 -16.27 19.92 -15.03
CA TYR A 206 -15.69 18.68 -14.48
C TYR A 206 -16.46 18.19 -13.28
N ALA A 207 -16.53 16.86 -13.13
CA ALA A 207 -16.81 16.21 -11.87
C ALA A 207 -15.51 15.92 -11.15
N ILE A 208 -15.47 16.17 -9.84
CA ILE A 208 -14.27 15.96 -9.01
C ILE A 208 -14.49 14.84 -8.00
N PHE A 209 -13.52 13.92 -7.94
CA PHE A 209 -13.50 12.81 -7.00
C PHE A 209 -12.15 12.75 -6.27
N ALA A 210 -12.19 12.37 -4.99
CA ALA A 210 -11.02 11.92 -4.25
C ALA A 210 -11.16 10.42 -4.02
N ILE A 211 -10.14 9.64 -4.32
CA ILE A 211 -10.19 8.18 -4.20
C ILE A 211 -8.93 7.68 -3.48
N LYS A 212 -9.13 6.89 -2.43
CA LYS A 212 -8.06 6.07 -1.88
C LYS A 212 -8.01 4.80 -2.72
N ASP A 213 -7.30 4.86 -3.83
CA ASP A 213 -7.17 3.80 -4.84
C ASP A 213 -6.16 2.75 -4.36
N GLU A 214 -6.65 1.70 -3.71
CA GLU A 214 -5.83 0.59 -3.21
C GLU A 214 -5.30 -0.31 -4.35
N SER A 215 -6.02 -0.36 -5.46
CA SER A 215 -5.65 -1.16 -6.65
C SER A 215 -4.65 -0.45 -7.56
N LYS A 216 -4.49 0.87 -7.43
CA LYS A 216 -3.68 1.75 -8.29
C LYS A 216 -4.03 1.66 -9.77
N ASN A 217 -5.32 1.55 -10.06
CA ASN A 217 -5.84 1.40 -11.43
C ASN A 217 -6.52 2.67 -11.96
N ASN A 218 -6.58 3.74 -11.15
CA ASN A 218 -7.20 5.03 -11.43
C ASN A 218 -8.70 4.93 -11.77
N VAL A 219 -9.39 3.94 -11.21
CA VAL A 219 -10.85 3.83 -11.23
C VAL A 219 -11.34 3.48 -9.81
N PHE A 220 -12.61 3.76 -9.53
CA PHE A 220 -13.16 3.48 -8.21
C PHE A 220 -13.69 2.05 -8.11
N ASP A 221 -13.17 1.26 -7.15
CA ASP A 221 -13.73 -0.04 -6.76
C ASP A 221 -14.47 0.11 -5.42
N GLN A 222 -15.79 0.08 -5.47
CA GLN A 222 -16.67 0.24 -4.32
C GLN A 222 -16.36 -0.74 -3.16
N ASN A 223 -15.81 -1.92 -3.45
CA ASN A 223 -15.56 -2.94 -2.42
C ASN A 223 -14.29 -2.66 -1.60
N ILE A 224 -13.31 -2.00 -2.20
CA ILE A 224 -11.97 -1.82 -1.60
C ILE A 224 -11.64 -0.37 -1.32
N ASP A 225 -12.01 0.55 -2.21
CA ASP A 225 -11.59 1.94 -2.16
C ASP A 225 -12.46 2.79 -1.23
N LYS A 226 -11.93 3.93 -0.81
CA LYS A 226 -12.72 5.04 -0.27
C LYS A 226 -12.93 6.10 -1.35
N ILE A 227 -14.05 6.79 -1.31
CA ILE A 227 -14.40 7.85 -2.25
C ILE A 227 -14.82 9.12 -1.52
N GLY A 228 -14.54 10.27 -2.11
CA GLY A 228 -15.08 11.55 -1.72
C GLY A 228 -15.41 12.36 -2.97
N PHE A 229 -16.52 13.07 -2.98
CA PHE A 229 -16.97 13.86 -4.12
C PHE A 229 -17.79 15.06 -3.69
N ILE A 230 -18.07 15.94 -4.62
CA ILE A 230 -19.08 17.00 -4.50
C ILE A 230 -20.10 16.82 -5.64
N GLU A 231 -21.36 17.14 -5.35
CA GLU A 231 -22.44 17.03 -6.35
C GLU A 231 -22.37 18.16 -7.38
N ASP A 232 -21.82 19.31 -6.99
CA ASP A 232 -21.69 20.47 -7.85
C ASP A 232 -20.61 20.27 -8.92
N THR A 233 -20.90 20.78 -10.11
CA THR A 233 -19.95 20.80 -11.22
C THR A 233 -18.82 21.80 -10.95
N VAL A 234 -17.59 21.38 -11.16
CA VAL A 234 -16.41 22.25 -11.15
C VAL A 234 -16.27 22.89 -12.53
N SER A 235 -16.62 24.17 -12.64
CA SER A 235 -16.49 24.95 -13.89
C SER A 235 -15.19 25.74 -13.88
N LEU A 236 -14.33 25.54 -14.87
CA LEU A 236 -13.06 26.24 -15.02
C LEU A 236 -13.17 27.39 -16.02
N PRO A 237 -12.57 28.56 -15.74
CA PRO A 237 -11.72 28.92 -14.60
C PRO A 237 -12.49 29.13 -13.28
N THR A 238 -11.85 28.81 -12.14
CA THR A 238 -12.41 29.01 -10.80
C THR A 238 -11.34 29.39 -9.78
N ASP A 239 -11.74 30.19 -8.78
CA ASP A 239 -10.93 30.50 -7.60
C ASP A 239 -11.43 29.72 -6.35
N THR A 240 -12.37 28.81 -6.52
CA THR A 240 -12.96 28.04 -5.41
C THR A 240 -11.95 27.01 -4.90
N VAL A 241 -11.84 26.92 -3.56
CA VAL A 241 -11.11 25.87 -2.86
C VAL A 241 -12.09 24.78 -2.44
N TYR A 242 -11.90 23.58 -2.96
CA TYR A 242 -12.83 22.47 -2.77
C TYR A 242 -12.48 21.65 -1.54
N LEU A 243 -13.50 21.20 -0.80
CA LEU A 243 -13.36 20.26 0.31
C LEU A 243 -14.00 18.93 -0.08
N LEU A 244 -13.17 17.88 -0.10
CA LEU A 244 -13.60 16.52 -0.38
C LEU A 244 -13.53 15.70 0.91
N ASN A 245 -14.66 15.10 1.31
CA ASN A 245 -14.74 14.24 2.47
C ASN A 245 -14.70 12.78 2.02
N LEU A 246 -13.63 12.08 2.37
CA LEU A 246 -13.40 10.70 1.98
C LEU A 246 -14.16 9.75 2.91
N PHE A 247 -14.91 8.83 2.35
CA PHE A 247 -15.63 7.79 3.09
C PHE A 247 -15.60 6.47 2.33
N LYS A 248 -15.83 5.38 3.02
CA LYS A 248 -15.99 4.07 2.39
C LYS A 248 -17.47 3.81 2.20
N GLU A 249 -17.87 3.56 0.97
CA GLU A 249 -19.22 3.10 0.70
C GLU A 249 -19.45 1.70 1.25
N ILE A 250 -20.67 1.46 1.70
CA ILE A 250 -21.11 0.11 2.04
C ILE A 250 -21.88 -0.41 0.84
N PRO A 251 -21.30 -1.33 0.06
CA PRO A 251 -21.98 -1.86 -1.12
C PRO A 251 -23.23 -2.66 -0.71
N ASP A 252 -24.11 -2.84 -1.67
CA ASP A 252 -25.28 -3.73 -1.48
C ASP A 252 -24.85 -5.13 -1.10
N TYR A 253 -25.64 -5.75 -0.21
CA TYR A 253 -25.40 -7.12 0.20
C TYR A 253 -25.39 -8.07 -0.99
N SER A 254 -24.31 -8.79 -1.16
CA SER A 254 -24.22 -9.91 -2.09
C SER A 254 -23.25 -10.98 -1.57
N ILE A 255 -23.56 -12.24 -1.84
CA ILE A 255 -22.67 -13.38 -1.59
C ILE A 255 -22.02 -13.79 -2.92
N LYS A 256 -20.69 -13.86 -2.90
CA LYS A 256 -19.91 -14.40 -4.03
C LYS A 256 -20.04 -15.94 -4.03
N THR A 257 -19.95 -16.54 -5.21
CA THR A 257 -19.96 -18.00 -5.33
C THR A 257 -18.88 -18.63 -4.47
N PRO A 258 -19.24 -19.47 -3.49
CA PRO A 258 -18.26 -20.09 -2.60
C PRO A 258 -17.35 -21.06 -3.36
N ASN A 259 -16.14 -21.22 -2.88
CA ASN A 259 -15.20 -22.15 -3.46
C ASN A 259 -14.28 -22.79 -2.42
N PHE A 260 -13.71 -23.95 -2.76
CA PHE A 260 -12.71 -24.62 -1.94
C PHE A 260 -11.40 -23.81 -1.96
N ALA A 261 -10.90 -23.43 -0.79
CA ALA A 261 -9.58 -22.87 -0.58
C ALA A 261 -8.56 -23.94 -0.17
N ALA A 262 -9.01 -24.98 0.54
CA ALA A 262 -8.26 -26.18 0.90
C ALA A 262 -9.21 -27.36 0.98
N ALA A 263 -8.70 -28.59 1.11
CA ALA A 263 -9.54 -29.77 1.22
C ALA A 263 -10.48 -29.77 2.45
N ASN A 264 -10.14 -28.99 3.47
CA ASN A 264 -10.89 -28.83 4.72
C ASN A 264 -11.51 -27.43 4.89
N LYS A 265 -11.50 -26.57 3.83
CA LYS A 265 -11.94 -25.17 3.92
C LYS A 265 -12.64 -24.70 2.67
N ILE A 266 -13.84 -24.15 2.83
CA ILE A 266 -14.57 -23.41 1.80
C ILE A 266 -14.67 -21.94 2.25
N ILE A 267 -14.44 -21.04 1.32
CA ILE A 267 -14.55 -19.59 1.57
C ILE A 267 -15.84 -19.04 0.97
N PHE A 268 -16.49 -18.18 1.74
CA PHE A 268 -17.69 -17.42 1.38
C PHE A 268 -17.32 -15.94 1.42
N GLY A 269 -16.99 -15.35 0.25
CA GLY A 269 -16.83 -13.92 0.13
C GLY A 269 -18.19 -13.23 0.07
N TYR A 270 -18.31 -12.08 0.71
CA TYR A 270 -19.55 -11.29 0.66
C TYR A 270 -19.19 -9.80 0.51
N SER A 271 -20.17 -8.98 0.23
CA SER A 271 -20.12 -7.52 0.31
C SER A 271 -21.37 -7.00 1.00
N GLY A 272 -21.32 -5.79 1.54
CA GLY A 272 -22.46 -5.16 2.18
C GLY A 272 -22.53 -5.34 3.70
N GLY A 273 -21.55 -4.80 4.43
CA GLY A 273 -21.66 -4.47 5.85
C GLY A 273 -21.66 -5.63 6.87
N ASP A 274 -21.99 -5.30 8.12
CA ASP A 274 -21.97 -6.20 9.30
C ASP A 274 -23.11 -7.24 9.33
N GLU A 275 -23.49 -7.74 8.22
CA GLU A 275 -24.67 -8.54 8.10
C GLU A 275 -24.44 -9.95 8.64
N LYS A 276 -25.25 -10.36 9.61
CA LYS A 276 -25.30 -11.74 10.07
C LYS A 276 -26.04 -12.56 9.03
N PHE A 277 -25.39 -13.56 8.50
CA PHE A 277 -26.04 -14.57 7.67
C PHE A 277 -25.68 -15.98 8.12
N ASP A 278 -26.65 -16.88 7.99
CA ASP A 278 -26.49 -18.27 8.36
C ASP A 278 -26.10 -19.09 7.14
N ILE A 279 -25.07 -19.91 7.30
CA ILE A 279 -24.65 -20.89 6.31
C ILE A 279 -25.04 -22.27 6.82
N THR A 280 -25.96 -22.92 6.12
CA THR A 280 -26.37 -24.28 6.43
C THR A 280 -26.09 -25.20 5.25
N THR A 281 -25.71 -26.45 5.53
CA THR A 281 -25.55 -27.47 4.49
C THR A 281 -26.89 -28.12 4.23
N LEU A 282 -27.27 -28.25 2.95
CA LEU A 282 -28.41 -29.09 2.51
C LEU A 282 -27.95 -30.51 2.21
N THR A 283 -26.67 -30.71 2.00
CA THR A 283 -26.05 -32.02 1.88
C THR A 283 -25.92 -32.65 3.26
N GLU A 284 -26.38 -33.85 3.44
CA GLU A 284 -26.21 -34.59 4.69
C GLU A 284 -24.75 -34.97 4.90
N PHE A 285 -24.23 -34.64 6.08
CA PHE A 285 -22.88 -35.02 6.50
C PHE A 285 -22.95 -36.20 7.46
N PRO A 286 -21.98 -37.12 7.43
CA PRO A 286 -21.81 -38.11 8.47
C PRO A 286 -21.66 -37.47 9.86
N ASP A 287 -22.19 -38.10 10.90
CA ASP A 287 -22.13 -37.59 12.29
C ASP A 287 -20.71 -37.32 12.81
N SER A 288 -19.73 -37.96 12.20
CA SER A 288 -18.31 -37.76 12.55
C SER A 288 -17.72 -36.46 12.03
N ILE A 289 -18.38 -35.78 11.11
CA ILE A 289 -17.88 -34.55 10.47
C ILE A 289 -18.17 -33.37 11.39
N ARG A 290 -17.10 -32.70 11.80
CA ARG A 290 -17.19 -31.45 12.55
C ARG A 290 -17.10 -30.27 11.60
N THR A 291 -17.90 -29.25 11.85
CA THR A 291 -17.92 -28.02 11.07
C THR A 291 -17.73 -26.80 11.97
N LEU A 292 -17.11 -25.77 11.44
CA LEU A 292 -16.94 -24.47 12.11
C LEU A 292 -16.98 -23.35 11.07
N ILE A 293 -17.71 -22.28 11.38
CA ILE A 293 -17.71 -21.07 10.58
C ILE A 293 -16.97 -19.99 11.38
N ALA A 294 -15.98 -19.37 10.75
CA ALA A 294 -15.21 -18.27 11.35
C ALA A 294 -15.02 -17.15 10.34
N LYS A 295 -15.20 -15.91 10.79
CA LYS A 295 -14.89 -14.72 9.97
C LYS A 295 -13.37 -14.58 9.84
N GLU A 296 -12.91 -14.29 8.63
CA GLU A 296 -11.52 -13.91 8.41
C GLU A 296 -11.29 -12.49 8.96
N PRO A 297 -10.25 -12.26 9.78
CA PRO A 297 -9.97 -10.93 10.28
C PRO A 297 -9.80 -9.91 9.13
N GLU A 298 -10.39 -8.74 9.28
CA GLU A 298 -10.29 -7.60 8.35
C GLU A 298 -10.74 -7.87 6.91
N LYS A 299 -11.42 -9.00 6.65
CA LYS A 299 -11.94 -9.33 5.32
C LYS A 299 -13.42 -9.66 5.36
N ASP A 300 -14.13 -9.31 4.30
CA ASP A 300 -15.53 -9.71 4.09
C ASP A 300 -15.60 -11.15 3.56
N THR A 301 -15.14 -12.06 4.42
CA THR A 301 -15.00 -13.48 4.09
C THR A 301 -15.29 -14.32 5.32
N LEU A 302 -16.14 -15.33 5.16
CA LEU A 302 -16.35 -16.39 6.13
C LEU A 302 -15.65 -17.66 5.65
N ASN A 303 -14.91 -18.28 6.55
CA ASN A 303 -14.28 -19.58 6.35
C ASN A 303 -15.20 -20.65 6.92
N TYR A 304 -15.68 -21.55 6.09
CA TYR A 304 -16.40 -22.75 6.49
C TYR A 304 -15.40 -23.90 6.56
N TRP A 305 -15.04 -24.31 7.76
CA TRP A 305 -14.13 -25.41 8.04
C TRP A 305 -14.91 -26.69 8.28
N PHE A 306 -14.40 -27.81 7.83
CA PHE A 306 -14.97 -29.12 8.07
C PHE A 306 -13.90 -30.22 8.04
N THR A 307 -14.18 -31.33 8.72
CA THR A 307 -13.32 -32.54 8.63
C THR A 307 -13.42 -33.09 7.21
N PRO A 308 -12.31 -33.27 6.45
CA PRO A 308 -12.36 -33.79 5.10
C PRO A 308 -12.98 -35.17 5.02
N PHE A 309 -13.83 -35.41 4.02
CA PHE A 309 -14.44 -36.69 3.70
C PHE A 309 -14.71 -36.75 2.19
N GLU A 310 -14.94 -37.97 1.67
CA GLU A 310 -15.19 -38.17 0.24
C GLU A 310 -16.62 -37.73 -0.11
N ILE A 311 -16.71 -36.72 -0.96
CA ILE A 311 -17.94 -36.17 -1.48
C ILE A 311 -17.68 -35.42 -2.80
N ASP A 312 -18.59 -35.54 -3.76
CA ASP A 312 -18.44 -34.89 -5.07
C ASP A 312 -18.78 -33.41 -5.04
N SER A 313 -19.78 -33.05 -4.24
CA SER A 313 -20.23 -31.66 -4.09
C SER A 313 -20.95 -31.43 -2.78
N ILE A 314 -20.91 -30.21 -2.29
CA ILE A 314 -21.65 -29.76 -1.09
C ILE A 314 -22.64 -28.68 -1.53
N ILE A 315 -23.89 -28.81 -1.11
CA ILE A 315 -24.92 -27.80 -1.35
C ILE A 315 -25.11 -26.99 -0.09
N PHE A 316 -24.92 -25.69 -0.22
CA PHE A 316 -25.10 -24.72 0.86
C PHE A 316 -26.36 -23.89 0.64
N LYS A 317 -27.07 -23.60 1.70
CA LYS A 317 -28.07 -22.57 1.80
C LYS A 317 -27.52 -21.44 2.66
N VAL A 318 -27.48 -20.25 2.10
CA VAL A 318 -27.07 -19.03 2.81
C VAL A 318 -28.28 -18.15 3.01
N THR A 319 -28.59 -17.81 4.23
CA THR A 319 -29.79 -17.03 4.58
C THR A 319 -29.34 -15.72 5.25
N ASN A 320 -29.72 -14.59 4.68
CA ASN A 320 -29.62 -13.29 5.33
C ASN A 320 -31.00 -12.86 5.79
N GLU A 321 -31.26 -12.94 7.09
CA GLU A 321 -32.59 -12.65 7.66
C GLU A 321 -32.96 -11.18 7.51
N LYS A 322 -32.00 -10.26 7.69
CA LYS A 322 -32.23 -8.81 7.62
C LYS A 322 -32.65 -8.38 6.21
N MET A 323 -31.97 -8.90 5.18
CA MET A 323 -32.27 -8.60 3.78
C MET A 323 -33.34 -9.50 3.18
N LYS A 324 -33.81 -10.53 3.94
CA LYS A 324 -34.76 -11.54 3.48
C LYS A 324 -34.31 -12.25 2.19
N LYS A 325 -33.00 -12.41 2.05
CA LYS A 325 -32.39 -13.12 0.90
C LYS A 325 -32.00 -14.54 1.28
N ILE A 326 -32.22 -15.45 0.35
CA ILE A 326 -31.83 -16.87 0.44
C ILE A 326 -31.11 -17.22 -0.85
N ASP A 327 -29.87 -17.62 -0.72
CA ASP A 327 -29.05 -18.07 -1.84
C ASP A 327 -28.68 -19.53 -1.65
N THR A 328 -28.63 -20.30 -2.74
CA THR A 328 -28.23 -21.71 -2.73
C THR A 328 -27.06 -21.91 -3.67
N PHE A 329 -26.00 -22.55 -3.18
CA PHE A 329 -24.77 -22.78 -3.93
C PHE A 329 -24.40 -24.26 -3.93
N THR A 330 -24.06 -24.78 -5.10
CA THR A 330 -23.45 -26.11 -5.24
C THR A 330 -21.96 -25.95 -5.44
N VAL A 331 -21.18 -26.38 -4.47
CA VAL A 331 -19.71 -26.27 -4.48
C VAL A 331 -19.13 -27.64 -4.79
N LYS A 332 -18.53 -27.78 -5.98
CA LYS A 332 -17.88 -29.03 -6.39
C LYS A 332 -16.57 -29.23 -5.68
N THR A 333 -16.31 -30.42 -5.19
CA THR A 333 -15.06 -30.80 -4.56
C THR A 333 -13.88 -30.66 -5.54
N ARG A 334 -12.76 -30.20 -5.03
CA ARG A 334 -11.51 -30.11 -5.76
C ARG A 334 -10.45 -30.96 -5.06
N ASN A 335 -9.56 -31.54 -5.85
CA ASN A 335 -8.44 -32.31 -5.32
C ASN A 335 -7.36 -31.35 -4.76
N LEU A 336 -7.57 -30.89 -3.55
CA LEU A 336 -6.71 -29.95 -2.83
C LEU A 336 -6.10 -30.64 -1.62
N VAL A 337 -4.99 -30.08 -1.13
CA VAL A 337 -4.36 -30.49 0.13
C VAL A 337 -5.05 -29.75 1.29
N SER A 338 -5.21 -30.40 2.43
CA SER A 338 -5.70 -29.75 3.65
C SER A 338 -4.69 -28.72 4.17
N ASP A 339 -5.21 -27.61 4.70
CA ASP A 339 -4.37 -26.64 5.41
C ASP A 339 -3.74 -27.32 6.65
N SER A 340 -2.48 -27.01 6.91
CA SER A 340 -1.74 -27.49 8.06
C SER A 340 -1.80 -26.52 9.24
N LEU A 341 -1.73 -27.07 10.46
CA LEU A 341 -1.69 -26.25 11.66
C LEU A 341 -0.37 -25.49 11.75
N MET A 342 -0.48 -24.17 11.77
CA MET A 342 0.61 -23.26 12.14
C MET A 342 0.16 -22.42 13.35
N LEU A 343 1.01 -22.32 14.33
CA LEU A 343 0.80 -21.50 15.52
C LEU A 343 1.73 -20.29 15.46
N THR A 344 1.15 -19.10 15.55
CA THR A 344 1.90 -17.85 15.49
C THR A 344 1.67 -17.06 16.78
N PRO A 345 2.70 -16.82 17.60
CA PRO A 345 2.58 -15.99 18.79
C PRO A 345 2.48 -14.51 18.40
N SER A 346 1.70 -13.74 19.16
CA SER A 346 1.56 -12.29 18.99
C SER A 346 2.89 -11.53 19.18
N HIS A 347 3.75 -12.05 20.06
CA HIS A 347 5.06 -11.48 20.36
C HIS A 347 6.14 -12.57 20.30
N ARG A 348 7.26 -12.27 19.64
CA ARG A 348 8.37 -13.23 19.50
C ARG A 348 9.49 -13.02 20.54
N ASN A 349 9.67 -11.81 21.05
CA ASN A 349 10.82 -11.49 21.91
C ASN A 349 10.43 -10.88 23.24
N LYS A 350 9.78 -9.73 23.21
CA LYS A 350 9.36 -8.97 24.41
C LYS A 350 7.89 -8.64 24.31
N ILE A 351 7.24 -8.71 25.43
CA ILE A 351 5.87 -8.25 25.63
C ILE A 351 5.92 -7.16 26.68
N ASN A 352 5.21 -6.05 26.48
CA ASN A 352 5.04 -5.03 27.51
C ASN A 352 4.00 -5.51 28.51
N PHE A 353 4.03 -4.93 29.71
CA PHE A 353 3.14 -5.35 30.79
C PHE A 353 1.65 -5.12 30.48
N GLU A 354 1.36 -4.18 29.59
CA GLU A 354 -0.02 -3.82 29.16
C GLU A 354 -0.49 -4.63 27.93
N ASP A 355 0.42 -5.37 27.28
CA ASP A 355 0.10 -6.13 26.07
C ASP A 355 -0.44 -7.53 26.42
N GLU A 356 -1.46 -7.96 25.72
CA GLU A 356 -1.99 -9.32 25.82
C GLU A 356 -1.15 -10.29 24.95
N PHE A 357 -0.74 -11.41 25.55
CA PHE A 357 -0.11 -12.48 24.79
C PHE A 357 -1.18 -13.44 24.26
N HIS A 358 -1.21 -13.61 22.95
CA HIS A 358 -2.09 -14.59 22.31
C HIS A 358 -1.34 -15.41 21.26
N ILE A 359 -1.86 -16.58 20.96
CA ILE A 359 -1.37 -17.47 19.91
C ILE A 359 -2.48 -17.65 18.89
N THR A 360 -2.19 -17.26 17.66
CA THR A 360 -3.12 -17.43 16.53
C THR A 360 -2.82 -18.75 15.82
N SER A 361 -3.87 -19.51 15.53
CA SER A 361 -3.76 -20.75 14.74
C SER A 361 -4.26 -20.53 13.31
N SER A 362 -3.61 -21.17 12.34
CA SER A 362 -4.01 -21.10 10.91
C SER A 362 -5.27 -21.91 10.58
N ILE A 363 -5.60 -22.89 11.41
CA ILE A 363 -6.82 -23.72 11.30
C ILE A 363 -7.51 -23.80 12.67
N PRO A 364 -8.81 -24.12 12.72
CA PRO A 364 -9.52 -24.30 13.99
C PRO A 364 -8.88 -25.37 14.88
N ILE A 365 -8.74 -25.05 16.17
CA ILE A 365 -8.24 -25.96 17.17
C ILE A 365 -9.42 -26.66 17.82
N SER A 366 -9.39 -28.00 17.89
CA SER A 366 -10.48 -28.78 18.47
C SER A 366 -10.40 -28.93 19.99
N ALA A 367 -9.20 -28.88 20.54
CA ALA A 367 -8.95 -28.92 21.98
C ALA A 367 -7.55 -28.35 22.31
N ILE A 368 -7.45 -27.72 23.46
CA ILE A 368 -6.20 -27.20 24.02
C ILE A 368 -6.01 -27.86 25.38
N ASP A 369 -4.88 -28.53 25.57
CA ASP A 369 -4.47 -29.05 26.87
C ASP A 369 -3.67 -27.98 27.61
N THR A 370 -4.36 -27.22 28.45
CA THR A 370 -3.79 -26.10 29.20
C THR A 370 -2.78 -26.57 30.26
N THR A 371 -2.84 -27.82 30.68
CA THR A 371 -1.91 -28.36 31.68
C THR A 371 -0.48 -28.55 31.12
N ARG A 372 -0.34 -28.50 29.79
CA ARG A 372 0.94 -28.61 29.08
C ARG A 372 1.53 -27.26 28.67
N ILE A 373 0.88 -26.18 29.06
CA ILE A 373 1.36 -24.80 28.79
C ILE A 373 2.05 -24.33 30.06
N THR A 374 3.34 -24.11 30.00
CA THR A 374 4.14 -23.64 31.14
C THR A 374 4.88 -22.36 30.72
N MET A 375 4.98 -21.42 31.65
CA MET A 375 5.79 -20.21 31.49
C MET A 375 6.98 -20.27 32.47
N PHE A 376 8.15 -19.94 31.96
CA PHE A 376 9.37 -19.86 32.76
C PHE A 376 9.85 -18.40 32.80
N ASN A 377 10.32 -17.99 33.99
CA ASN A 377 11.02 -16.72 34.12
C ASN A 377 12.48 -16.85 33.62
N LYS A 378 13.22 -15.74 33.65
CA LYS A 378 14.64 -15.71 33.22
C LYS A 378 15.54 -16.73 33.98
N ASP A 379 15.18 -17.07 35.20
CA ASP A 379 15.93 -17.98 36.08
C ASP A 379 15.44 -19.42 35.94
N THR A 380 14.67 -19.75 34.93
CA THR A 380 14.05 -21.06 34.65
C THR A 380 13.12 -21.56 35.76
N THR A 381 12.61 -20.67 36.60
CA THR A 381 11.56 -20.99 37.56
C THR A 381 10.21 -20.94 36.89
N GLU A 382 9.39 -21.97 37.11
CA GLU A 382 8.02 -22.02 36.60
C GLU A 382 7.17 -20.93 37.26
N VAL A 383 6.40 -20.22 36.43
CA VAL A 383 5.49 -19.14 36.87
C VAL A 383 4.07 -19.63 36.62
N ASP A 384 3.22 -19.52 37.62
CA ASP A 384 1.81 -19.85 37.51
C ASP A 384 1.12 -18.97 36.45
N LEU A 385 0.50 -19.61 35.46
CA LEU A 385 -0.31 -18.98 34.46
C LEU A 385 -1.76 -18.95 34.92
N SER A 386 -2.26 -17.74 35.18
CA SER A 386 -3.70 -17.53 35.32
C SER A 386 -4.28 -17.34 33.91
N LEU A 387 -4.89 -18.38 33.34
CA LEU A 387 -5.63 -18.30 32.08
C LEU A 387 -7.00 -17.66 32.32
N ILE A 388 -7.07 -16.35 32.17
CA ILE A 388 -8.30 -15.59 32.49
C ILE A 388 -9.29 -15.65 31.32
N HIS A 389 -8.81 -15.79 30.08
CA HIS A 389 -9.68 -15.87 28.90
C HIS A 389 -9.05 -16.80 27.82
N ILE A 390 -9.77 -17.83 27.48
CA ILE A 390 -9.57 -18.62 26.26
C ILE A 390 -10.81 -18.49 25.39
#